data_aa0bc56e5002c4961dd07a7108bbad0e
#
_entry.id   aa0bc56e5002c4961dd07a7108bbad0e
#
_cell.length_a   1.000
_cell.length_b   1.000
_cell.length_c   1.000
_cell.angle_alpha   90.00
_cell.angle_beta   90.00
_cell.angle_gamma   90.00
#
_symmetry.space_group_name_H-M   'P 1'
#
loop_
_entity.id
_entity.type
_entity.pdbx_description
1 polymer ?
#
loop_
_entity_poly.entity_id
_entity_poly.type
_entity_poly.pdbx_seq_one_letter_code
_entity_poly.pdbx_strand_id
1 'polypeptide(L)'
;LYAVPMLNPDGVELSLNACPEWKANSRGVDLNENYPCLFYEKKSAPAPCKDGFKGYYPASEPEVEALMSFCEKIRPQAALTLHAKGEEIFYADENSPNISQESLKIAQALAEISGYAIKPPSKDPAIYAAGFENWFRAHFDRPCLLIELAPYDDSPVPYPVSVGERLTERARGIVSEFIKSAAKL
;
A
#
# COMPACT_ATOMS: atom_id res chain seq x y z
N LEU A 1 6.11 13.52 -11.62
CA LEU A 1 6.19 12.64 -10.46
C LEU A 1 5.79 13.39 -9.20
N TYR A 2 4.93 12.78 -8.39
CA TYR A 2 4.58 13.24 -7.05
C TYR A 2 5.01 12.15 -6.06
N ALA A 3 5.36 12.54 -4.85
CA ALA A 3 5.71 11.62 -3.77
C ALA A 3 5.05 12.09 -2.47
N VAL A 4 4.48 11.15 -1.73
CA VAL A 4 4.00 11.34 -0.36
C VAL A 4 4.92 10.51 0.54
N PRO A 5 5.97 11.12 1.11
CA PRO A 5 7.01 10.36 1.80
C PRO A 5 6.55 9.80 3.15
N MET A 6 5.51 10.38 3.74
CA MET A 6 5.00 10.00 5.05
C MET A 6 3.52 10.37 5.15
N LEU A 7 2.64 9.42 4.92
CA LEU A 7 1.19 9.63 5.02
C LEU A 7 0.71 9.64 6.47
N ASN A 8 1.37 8.87 7.34
CA ASN A 8 0.98 8.64 8.74
C ASN A 8 2.10 9.10 9.70
N PRO A 9 2.32 10.41 9.87
CA PRO A 9 3.40 10.91 10.73
C PRO A 9 3.24 10.52 12.19
N ASP A 10 2.01 10.55 12.71
CA ASP A 10 1.73 10.16 14.10
C ASP A 10 1.99 8.67 14.33
N GLY A 11 1.62 7.81 13.38
CA GLY A 11 1.90 6.38 13.47
C GLY A 11 3.39 6.08 13.40
N VAL A 12 4.15 6.82 12.59
CA VAL A 12 5.62 6.70 12.55
C VAL A 12 6.22 7.09 13.90
N GLU A 13 5.77 8.19 14.51
CA GLU A 13 6.23 8.62 15.84
C GLU A 13 5.94 7.55 16.92
N LEU A 14 4.74 6.98 16.89
CA LEU A 14 4.36 5.89 17.81
C LEU A 14 5.22 4.62 17.58
N SER A 15 5.48 4.27 16.32
CA SER A 15 6.31 3.11 15.99
C SER A 15 7.76 3.30 16.45
N LEU A 16 8.32 4.48 16.31
CA LEU A 16 9.70 4.75 16.70
C LEU A 16 9.90 4.83 18.22
N ASN A 17 8.94 5.36 18.97
CA ASN A 17 9.15 5.74 20.36
C ASN A 17 8.33 4.93 21.38
N ALA A 18 7.31 4.19 20.96
CA ALA A 18 6.41 3.51 21.88
C ALA A 18 6.15 2.03 21.53
N CYS A 19 5.80 1.74 20.27
CA CYS A 19 5.41 0.39 19.85
C CYS A 19 5.94 0.13 18.43
N PRO A 20 7.08 -0.56 18.29
CA PRO A 20 7.72 -0.78 16.99
C PRO A 20 6.83 -1.45 15.92
N GLU A 21 5.83 -2.22 16.34
CA GLU A 21 4.88 -2.88 15.43
C GLU A 21 3.59 -2.09 15.20
N TRP A 22 3.57 -0.80 15.57
CA TRP A 22 2.39 0.03 15.40
C TRP A 22 2.05 0.24 13.91
N LYS A 23 0.85 -0.11 13.48
CA LYS A 23 0.36 -0.01 12.10
C LYS A 23 -0.68 1.08 11.86
N ALA A 24 -1.30 1.57 12.92
CA ALA A 24 -2.39 2.53 12.87
C ALA A 24 -1.93 3.99 12.89
N ASN A 25 -2.84 4.93 12.64
CA ASN A 25 -2.64 6.34 12.98
C ASN A 25 -2.80 6.57 14.50
N SER A 26 -2.74 7.84 14.95
CA SER A 26 -2.92 8.20 16.36
C SER A 26 -4.32 7.90 16.91
N ARG A 27 -5.31 7.71 16.04
CA ARG A 27 -6.69 7.33 16.41
C ARG A 27 -6.90 5.82 16.46
N GLY A 28 -5.85 5.05 16.20
CA GLY A 28 -5.88 3.60 16.23
C GLY A 28 -6.53 2.96 15.01
N VAL A 29 -6.60 3.67 13.88
CA VAL A 29 -7.15 3.19 12.60
C VAL A 29 -6.00 2.80 11.66
N ASP A 30 -6.05 1.60 11.10
CA ASP A 30 -5.18 1.19 10.00
C ASP A 30 -5.61 1.92 8.73
N LEU A 31 -4.79 2.88 8.28
CA LEU A 31 -5.15 3.76 7.17
C LEU A 31 -5.38 3.00 5.86
N ASN A 32 -4.63 1.91 5.62
CA ASN A 32 -4.82 1.11 4.39
C ASN A 32 -6.01 0.15 4.47
N GLU A 33 -6.86 0.29 5.48
CA GLU A 33 -8.14 -0.40 5.61
C GLU A 33 -9.32 0.59 5.66
N ASN A 34 -9.07 1.90 5.44
CA ASN A 34 -10.09 2.94 5.65
C ASN A 34 -10.63 3.56 4.34
N TYR A 35 -10.21 3.08 3.17
CA TYR A 35 -10.68 3.61 1.88
C TYR A 35 -12.07 3.09 1.50
N PRO A 36 -12.87 3.87 0.70
CA PRO A 36 -14.28 3.56 0.42
C PRO A 36 -14.51 2.49 -0.67
N CYS A 37 -13.53 1.64 -0.95
CA CYS A 37 -13.69 0.54 -1.90
C CYS A 37 -14.06 -0.75 -1.16
N LEU A 38 -15.30 -1.20 -1.29
CA LEU A 38 -15.82 -2.39 -0.59
C LEU A 38 -15.56 -2.37 0.92
N PHE A 39 -15.66 -1.19 1.52
CA PHE A 39 -15.36 -1.00 2.94
C PHE A 39 -16.21 -1.89 3.85
N TYR A 40 -17.48 -2.11 3.53
CA TYR A 40 -18.40 -2.87 4.38
C TYR A 40 -18.21 -4.39 4.25
N GLU A 41 -17.60 -4.85 3.18
CA GLU A 41 -17.24 -6.26 2.95
C GLU A 41 -15.91 -6.63 3.64
N LYS A 42 -15.04 -5.66 3.88
CA LYS A 42 -13.77 -5.86 4.56
C LYS A 42 -13.96 -6.28 6.01
N LYS A 43 -13.33 -7.35 6.44
CA LYS A 43 -13.22 -7.69 7.87
C LYS A 43 -12.45 -6.62 8.62
N SER A 44 -12.83 -6.36 9.85
CA SER A 44 -12.20 -5.38 10.73
C SER A 44 -11.93 -5.98 12.10
N ALA A 45 -10.83 -5.54 12.72
CA ALA A 45 -10.68 -5.71 14.15
C ALA A 45 -11.81 -4.99 14.91
N PRO A 46 -12.13 -5.43 16.14
CA PRO A 46 -13.33 -4.96 16.84
C PRO A 46 -13.22 -3.55 17.44
N ALA A 47 -12.00 -3.01 17.54
CA ALA A 47 -11.76 -1.75 18.24
C ALA A 47 -10.49 -1.04 17.75
N PRO A 48 -10.37 0.28 17.97
CA PRO A 48 -9.15 1.05 17.73
C PRO A 48 -7.91 0.41 18.37
N CYS A 49 -6.75 0.67 17.77
CA CYS A 49 -5.45 0.14 18.21
C CYS A 49 -5.32 -1.40 18.15
N LYS A 50 -6.26 -2.06 17.53
CA LYS A 50 -6.14 -3.48 17.15
C LYS A 50 -5.73 -3.57 15.69
N ASP A 51 -4.80 -4.46 15.40
CA ASP A 51 -4.30 -4.67 14.04
C ASP A 51 -5.45 -4.93 13.07
N GLY A 52 -5.51 -4.16 11.97
CA GLY A 52 -6.59 -4.21 11.01
C GLY A 52 -7.92 -3.55 11.44
N PHE A 53 -7.91 -2.61 12.41
CA PHE A 53 -9.09 -1.80 12.67
C PHE A 53 -9.27 -0.75 11.58
N LYS A 54 -10.29 -0.91 10.76
CA LYS A 54 -10.55 -0.09 9.57
C LYS A 54 -11.27 1.25 9.82
N GLY A 55 -11.55 1.59 11.08
CA GLY A 55 -12.41 2.72 11.41
C GLY A 55 -13.91 2.37 11.41
N TYR A 56 -14.74 3.33 11.77
CA TYR A 56 -16.18 3.14 11.88
C TYR A 56 -16.93 3.38 10.57
N TYR A 57 -16.37 4.16 9.67
CA TYR A 57 -16.91 4.46 8.33
C TYR A 57 -15.76 4.75 7.34
N PRO A 58 -16.01 4.60 6.04
CA PRO A 58 -14.96 4.80 5.04
C PRO A 58 -14.52 6.27 5.01
N ALA A 59 -13.22 6.47 4.78
CA ALA A 59 -12.57 7.79 4.77
C ALA A 59 -12.87 8.60 6.06
N SER A 60 -12.89 7.92 7.21
CA SER A 60 -13.05 8.59 8.51
C SER A 60 -11.79 9.32 8.96
N GLU A 61 -10.64 8.99 8.36
CA GLU A 61 -9.35 9.50 8.78
C GLU A 61 -8.89 10.66 7.88
N PRO A 62 -8.43 11.76 8.47
CA PRO A 62 -8.03 12.96 7.72
C PRO A 62 -6.89 12.70 6.74
N GLU A 63 -6.00 11.76 7.05
CA GLU A 63 -4.91 11.35 6.17
C GLU A 63 -5.44 10.67 4.89
N VAL A 64 -6.46 9.83 5.05
CA VAL A 64 -7.12 9.14 3.93
C VAL A 64 -7.86 10.15 3.06
N GLU A 65 -8.66 11.03 3.67
CA GLU A 65 -9.39 12.09 2.97
C GLU A 65 -8.44 13.03 2.21
N ALA A 66 -7.33 13.42 2.84
CA ALA A 66 -6.32 14.27 2.23
C ALA A 66 -5.66 13.62 1.02
N LEU A 67 -5.28 12.33 1.12
CA LEU A 67 -4.67 11.60 -0.01
C LEU A 67 -5.67 11.40 -1.15
N MET A 68 -6.90 11.06 -0.86
CA MET A 68 -7.96 10.96 -1.87
C MET A 68 -8.16 12.28 -2.60
N SER A 69 -8.32 13.38 -1.87
CA SER A 69 -8.48 14.72 -2.44
C SER A 69 -7.27 15.14 -3.28
N PHE A 70 -6.07 14.79 -2.84
CA PHE A 70 -4.86 15.04 -3.61
C PHE A 70 -4.84 14.26 -4.93
N CYS A 71 -5.18 12.97 -4.90
CA CYS A 71 -5.27 12.13 -6.10
C CYS A 71 -6.33 12.66 -7.09
N GLU A 72 -7.48 13.09 -6.59
CA GLU A 72 -8.53 13.72 -7.41
C GLU A 72 -8.02 14.96 -8.14
N LYS A 73 -7.24 15.78 -7.43
CA LYS A 73 -6.69 17.01 -7.99
C LYS A 73 -5.65 16.76 -9.07
N ILE A 74 -4.74 15.81 -8.87
CA ILE A 74 -3.61 15.55 -9.79
C ILE A 74 -3.91 14.49 -10.84
N ARG A 75 -4.92 13.63 -10.62
CA ARG A 75 -5.37 12.53 -11.51
C ARG A 75 -4.20 11.68 -12.02
N PRO A 76 -3.46 10.98 -11.16
CA PRO A 76 -2.23 10.29 -11.54
C PRO A 76 -2.51 9.19 -12.58
N GLN A 77 -1.56 8.94 -13.49
CA GLN A 77 -1.67 7.86 -14.48
C GLN A 77 -1.49 6.47 -13.86
N ALA A 78 -0.67 6.39 -12.82
CA ALA A 78 -0.45 5.18 -12.04
C ALA A 78 -0.03 5.56 -10.63
N ALA A 79 -0.14 4.63 -9.67
CA ALA A 79 0.33 4.80 -8.31
C ALA A 79 1.12 3.57 -7.83
N LEU A 80 2.03 3.81 -6.88
CA LEU A 80 2.82 2.78 -6.21
C LEU A 80 2.81 3.06 -4.71
N THR A 81 2.48 2.05 -3.91
CA THR A 81 2.60 2.10 -2.45
C THR A 81 3.69 1.15 -1.96
N LEU A 82 4.41 1.58 -0.94
CA LEU A 82 5.48 0.80 -0.33
C LEU A 82 5.06 0.43 1.09
N HIS A 83 5.02 -0.87 1.34
CA HIS A 83 4.69 -1.51 2.61
C HIS A 83 5.89 -2.27 3.17
N ALA A 84 5.77 -2.83 4.36
CA ALA A 84 6.93 -3.28 5.12
C ALA A 84 7.34 -4.73 4.90
N LYS A 85 6.44 -5.72 4.96
CA LYS A 85 6.83 -7.13 5.07
C LYS A 85 6.12 -8.03 4.06
N GLY A 86 6.91 -8.81 3.27
CA GLY A 86 6.41 -9.83 2.36
C GLY A 86 7.38 -10.18 1.23
N GLU A 87 8.18 -9.23 0.74
CA GLU A 87 8.92 -9.34 -0.53
C GLU A 87 7.97 -9.74 -1.69
N GLU A 88 6.82 -9.05 -1.74
CA GLU A 88 5.70 -9.38 -2.61
C GLU A 88 5.21 -8.17 -3.40
N ILE A 89 4.63 -8.45 -4.57
CA ILE A 89 4.03 -7.45 -5.48
C ILE A 89 2.56 -7.77 -5.66
N PHE A 90 1.69 -6.87 -5.24
CA PHE A 90 0.24 -6.94 -5.47
C PHE A 90 -0.15 -5.94 -6.56
N TYR A 91 -0.66 -6.43 -7.67
CA TYR A 91 -0.88 -5.60 -8.87
C TYR A 91 -2.35 -5.41 -9.25
N ALA A 92 -3.26 -6.26 -8.77
CA ALA A 92 -4.67 -6.25 -9.15
C ALA A 92 -5.55 -6.89 -8.07
N ASP A 93 -6.84 -6.66 -8.22
CA ASP A 93 -7.93 -7.36 -7.53
C ASP A 93 -9.10 -7.59 -8.49
N GLU A 94 -10.11 -8.37 -8.06
CA GLU A 94 -11.26 -8.70 -8.92
C GLU A 94 -12.18 -7.51 -9.23
N ASN A 95 -12.10 -6.40 -8.49
CA ASN A 95 -12.92 -5.21 -8.77
C ASN A 95 -12.40 -4.37 -9.92
N SER A 96 -11.19 -4.64 -10.40
CA SER A 96 -10.53 -3.80 -11.40
C SER A 96 -9.95 -4.67 -12.52
N PRO A 97 -10.77 -5.48 -13.22
CA PRO A 97 -10.29 -6.42 -14.23
C PRO A 97 -9.70 -5.75 -15.46
N ASN A 98 -10.16 -4.54 -15.82
CA ASN A 98 -9.77 -3.85 -17.05
C ASN A 98 -8.27 -3.51 -17.06
N ILE A 99 -7.71 -3.12 -15.92
CA ILE A 99 -6.31 -2.71 -15.79
C ILE A 99 -5.36 -3.86 -15.43
N SER A 100 -5.88 -5.06 -15.24
CA SER A 100 -5.10 -6.20 -14.74
C SER A 100 -3.91 -6.56 -15.62
N GLN A 101 -4.06 -6.50 -16.95
CA GLN A 101 -2.98 -6.81 -17.89
C GLN A 101 -1.86 -5.75 -17.88
N GLU A 102 -2.23 -4.47 -17.84
CA GLU A 102 -1.25 -3.37 -17.78
C GLU A 102 -0.49 -3.40 -16.45
N SER A 103 -1.23 -3.55 -15.36
CA SER A 103 -0.65 -3.71 -14.02
C SER A 103 0.28 -4.91 -13.92
N LEU A 104 -0.06 -6.03 -14.57
CA LEU A 104 0.78 -7.23 -14.60
C LEU A 104 2.11 -6.98 -15.33
N LYS A 105 2.11 -6.25 -16.44
CA LYS A 105 3.36 -5.90 -17.16
C LYS A 105 4.29 -5.07 -16.27
N ILE A 106 3.75 -4.11 -15.53
CA ILE A 106 4.52 -3.33 -14.56
C ILE A 106 5.05 -4.25 -13.45
N ALA A 107 4.20 -5.10 -12.89
CA ALA A 107 4.58 -6.03 -11.84
C ALA A 107 5.71 -6.99 -12.29
N GLN A 108 5.66 -7.48 -13.53
CA GLN A 108 6.72 -8.32 -14.10
C GLN A 108 8.06 -7.59 -14.19
N ALA A 109 8.06 -6.34 -14.66
CA ALA A 109 9.26 -5.53 -14.71
C ALA A 109 9.85 -5.26 -13.30
N LEU A 110 8.99 -5.02 -12.32
CA LEU A 110 9.42 -4.85 -10.93
C LEU A 110 9.94 -6.15 -10.32
N ALA A 111 9.31 -7.28 -10.61
CA ALA A 111 9.75 -8.60 -10.14
C ALA A 111 11.12 -8.99 -10.71
N GLU A 112 11.38 -8.66 -11.99
CA GLU A 112 12.67 -8.94 -12.64
C GLU A 112 13.84 -8.25 -11.91
N ILE A 113 13.65 -7.01 -11.45
CA ILE A 113 14.72 -6.27 -10.78
C ILE A 113 14.80 -6.51 -9.27
N SER A 114 13.67 -6.86 -8.62
CA SER A 114 13.61 -7.03 -7.16
C SER A 114 13.77 -8.48 -6.72
N GLY A 115 13.39 -9.43 -7.57
CA GLY A 115 13.26 -10.84 -7.20
C GLY A 115 12.00 -11.14 -6.39
N TYR A 116 11.07 -10.19 -6.24
CA TYR A 116 9.86 -10.36 -5.42
C TYR A 116 8.80 -11.21 -6.11
N ALA A 117 8.01 -11.92 -5.32
CA ALA A 117 6.93 -12.75 -5.81
C ALA A 117 5.73 -11.89 -6.26
N ILE A 118 5.25 -12.12 -7.49
CA ILE A 118 3.99 -11.52 -7.95
C ILE A 118 2.83 -12.32 -7.37
N LYS A 119 1.96 -11.65 -6.65
CA LYS A 119 0.75 -12.28 -6.07
C LYS A 119 -0.39 -12.27 -7.08
N PRO A 120 -1.14 -13.36 -7.21
CA PRO A 120 -2.33 -13.37 -8.05
C PRO A 120 -3.37 -12.37 -7.54
N PRO A 121 -4.27 -11.87 -8.41
CA PRO A 121 -5.36 -11.00 -7.99
C PRO A 121 -6.18 -11.62 -6.85
N SER A 122 -6.41 -10.86 -5.80
CA SER A 122 -7.19 -11.33 -4.66
C SER A 122 -8.67 -11.38 -5.00
N LYS A 123 -9.36 -12.41 -4.51
CA LYS A 123 -10.77 -12.71 -4.81
C LYS A 123 -11.70 -12.45 -3.63
N ASP A 124 -11.21 -12.50 -2.42
CA ASP A 124 -12.02 -12.32 -1.21
C ASP A 124 -11.97 -10.87 -0.72
N PRO A 125 -13.05 -10.08 -0.89
CA PRO A 125 -13.09 -8.70 -0.43
C PRO A 125 -12.94 -8.56 1.09
N ALA A 126 -13.26 -9.59 1.85
CA ALA A 126 -13.03 -9.58 3.29
C ALA A 126 -11.54 -9.47 3.65
N ILE A 127 -10.65 -9.82 2.72
CA ILE A 127 -9.20 -9.79 2.90
C ILE A 127 -8.58 -8.55 2.24
N TYR A 128 -8.88 -8.28 0.94
CA TYR A 128 -8.17 -7.27 0.17
C TYR A 128 -8.81 -5.89 0.15
N ALA A 129 -10.11 -5.78 0.44
CA ALA A 129 -10.85 -4.53 0.28
C ALA A 129 -10.39 -3.40 1.21
N ALA A 130 -10.90 -2.19 0.94
CA ALA A 130 -10.70 -0.97 1.70
C ALA A 130 -9.26 -0.41 1.74
N GLY A 131 -8.36 -0.93 0.90
CA GLY A 131 -7.02 -0.36 0.71
C GLY A 131 -7.01 0.81 -0.26
N PHE A 132 -5.94 1.64 -0.18
CA PHE A 132 -5.70 2.71 -1.15
C PHE A 132 -5.65 2.18 -2.58
N GLU A 133 -4.96 1.07 -2.80
CA GLU A 133 -4.79 0.46 -4.12
C GLU A 133 -6.12 0.02 -4.73
N ASN A 134 -7.01 -0.55 -3.90
CA ASN A 134 -8.33 -0.97 -4.35
C ASN A 134 -9.19 0.22 -4.74
N TRP A 135 -9.20 1.26 -3.90
CA TRP A 135 -9.90 2.51 -4.19
C TRP A 135 -9.34 3.17 -5.44
N PHE A 136 -8.02 3.31 -5.56
CA PHE A 136 -7.37 3.97 -6.69
C PHE A 136 -7.71 3.27 -8.01
N ARG A 137 -7.58 1.94 -8.06
CA ARG A 137 -7.90 1.14 -9.25
C ARG A 137 -9.38 1.28 -9.63
N ALA A 138 -10.28 1.10 -8.67
CA ALA A 138 -11.72 1.18 -8.91
C ALA A 138 -12.18 2.58 -9.32
N HIS A 139 -11.55 3.63 -8.77
CA HIS A 139 -11.96 5.02 -8.98
C HIS A 139 -11.40 5.62 -10.28
N PHE A 140 -10.13 5.35 -10.59
CA PHE A 140 -9.45 5.93 -11.74
C PHE A 140 -9.37 5.00 -12.96
N ASP A 141 -9.65 3.72 -12.80
CA ASP A 141 -9.42 2.66 -13.80
C ASP A 141 -7.97 2.70 -14.32
N ARG A 142 -7.01 2.78 -13.38
CA ARG A 142 -5.57 2.94 -13.64
C ARG A 142 -4.74 2.03 -12.73
N PRO A 143 -3.53 1.62 -13.18
CA PRO A 143 -2.65 0.79 -12.39
C PRO A 143 -2.28 1.41 -11.04
N CYS A 144 -2.43 0.63 -9.99
CA CYS A 144 -1.89 0.91 -8.66
C CYS A 144 -1.31 -0.38 -8.09
N LEU A 145 -0.02 -0.38 -7.78
CA LEU A 145 0.68 -1.54 -7.26
C LEU A 145 1.07 -1.32 -5.79
N LEU A 146 1.02 -2.39 -5.02
CA LEU A 146 1.53 -2.43 -3.64
C LEU A 146 2.75 -3.34 -3.59
N ILE A 147 3.81 -2.87 -2.95
CA ILE A 147 5.06 -3.60 -2.77
C ILE A 147 5.33 -3.79 -1.28
N GLU A 148 5.49 -5.03 -0.86
CA GLU A 148 5.99 -5.39 0.46
C GLU A 148 7.52 -5.53 0.39
N LEU A 149 8.26 -4.61 1.04
CA LEU A 149 9.70 -4.42 0.81
C LEU A 149 10.59 -5.41 1.55
N ALA A 150 10.29 -5.73 2.81
CA ALA A 150 11.12 -6.58 3.64
C ALA A 150 10.63 -8.04 3.64
N PRO A 151 11.49 -9.02 3.94
CA PRO A 151 11.04 -10.40 4.07
C PRO A 151 10.03 -10.55 5.22
N TYR A 152 9.11 -11.50 5.06
CA TYR A 152 8.20 -11.91 6.11
C TYR A 152 8.90 -12.94 7.00
N ASP A 153 9.67 -12.43 7.96
CA ASP A 153 10.46 -13.24 8.89
C ASP A 153 10.36 -12.67 10.32
N ASP A 154 11.02 -13.33 11.27
CA ASP A 154 11.07 -12.95 12.68
C ASP A 154 12.15 -11.88 12.97
N SER A 155 12.60 -11.15 11.97
CA SER A 155 13.56 -10.06 12.14
C SER A 155 13.05 -9.04 13.15
N PRO A 156 13.91 -8.58 14.06
CA PRO A 156 13.50 -7.61 15.08
C PRO A 156 13.09 -6.28 14.45
N VAL A 157 12.07 -5.67 15.04
CA VAL A 157 11.61 -4.33 14.65
C VAL A 157 11.98 -3.37 15.79
N PRO A 158 12.58 -2.22 15.51
CA PRO A 158 12.98 -1.70 14.20
C PRO A 158 14.13 -2.50 13.58
N TYR A 159 14.16 -2.55 12.26
CA TYR A 159 15.23 -3.22 11.54
C TYR A 159 16.62 -2.61 11.84
N PRO A 160 17.68 -3.41 11.90
CA PRO A 160 19.04 -2.91 11.94
C PRO A 160 19.34 -1.96 10.77
N VAL A 161 20.21 -0.97 10.99
CA VAL A 161 20.58 0.05 9.97
C VAL A 161 21.00 -0.60 8.65
N SER A 162 21.82 -1.65 8.71
CA SER A 162 22.28 -2.36 7.51
C SER A 162 21.15 -3.03 6.70
N VAL A 163 20.06 -3.44 7.35
CA VAL A 163 18.85 -3.93 6.69
C VAL A 163 18.12 -2.76 6.04
N GLY A 164 17.94 -1.66 6.76
CA GLY A 164 17.32 -0.45 6.25
C GLY A 164 18.03 0.11 5.02
N GLU A 165 19.36 0.11 4.99
CA GLU A 165 20.15 0.53 3.83
C GLU A 165 19.88 -0.35 2.60
N ARG A 166 19.88 -1.68 2.76
CA ARG A 166 19.55 -2.62 1.66
C ARG A 166 18.12 -2.43 1.15
N LEU A 167 17.15 -2.27 2.04
CA LEU A 167 15.76 -2.01 1.67
C LEU A 167 15.62 -0.68 0.93
N THR A 168 16.33 0.34 1.35
CA THR A 168 16.35 1.66 0.68
C THR A 168 16.91 1.56 -0.75
N GLU A 169 18.01 0.85 -0.95
CA GLU A 169 18.60 0.64 -2.28
C GLU A 169 17.64 -0.14 -3.20
N ARG A 170 17.02 -1.20 -2.67
CA ARG A 170 16.04 -1.98 -3.41
C ARG A 170 14.80 -1.15 -3.77
N ALA A 171 14.28 -0.35 -2.82
CA ALA A 171 13.17 0.55 -3.06
C ALA A 171 13.47 1.58 -4.16
N ARG A 172 14.69 2.14 -4.20
CA ARG A 172 15.12 3.04 -5.28
C ARG A 172 15.05 2.37 -6.65
N GLY A 173 15.53 1.13 -6.77
CA GLY A 173 15.41 0.34 -8.00
C GLY A 173 13.96 0.15 -8.42
N ILE A 174 13.11 -0.29 -7.51
CA ILE A 174 11.68 -0.52 -7.72
C ILE A 174 10.98 0.77 -8.17
N VAL A 175 11.16 1.88 -7.46
CA VAL A 175 10.54 3.18 -7.81
C VAL A 175 11.03 3.67 -9.18
N SER A 176 12.33 3.54 -9.47
CA SER A 176 12.90 3.93 -10.77
C SER A 176 12.28 3.12 -11.92
N GLU A 177 12.15 1.81 -11.76
CA GLU A 177 11.55 0.96 -12.79
C GLU A 177 10.04 1.18 -12.93
N PHE A 178 9.35 1.39 -11.81
CA PHE A 178 7.93 1.77 -11.85
C PHE A 178 7.71 3.04 -12.67
N ILE A 179 8.50 4.09 -12.46
CA ILE A 179 8.39 5.34 -13.22
C ILE A 179 8.58 5.09 -14.71
N LYS A 180 9.59 4.30 -15.11
CA LYS A 180 9.86 3.97 -16.51
C LYS A 180 8.71 3.17 -17.15
N SER A 181 8.15 2.22 -16.40
CA SER A 181 7.07 1.37 -16.86
C SER A 181 5.75 2.13 -16.96
N ALA A 182 5.42 2.94 -15.95
CA ALA A 182 4.23 3.79 -15.95
C ALA A 182 4.26 4.88 -17.04
N ALA A 183 5.44 5.36 -17.44
CA ALA A 183 5.59 6.33 -18.53
C ALA A 183 5.24 5.76 -19.92
N LYS A 184 5.02 4.45 -20.03
CA LYS A 184 4.65 3.78 -21.29
C LYS A 184 3.13 3.52 -21.40
N LEU A 185 2.35 3.88 -20.37
CA LEU A 185 0.90 3.84 -20.35
C LEU A 185 0.31 5.02 -21.15
#